data_1bd60ef4923543981557f9accf27c980
#
_entry.id   1bd60ef4923543981557f9accf27c980
#
_cell.length_a   1.000
_cell.length_b   1.000
_cell.length_c   1.000
_cell.angle_alpha   90.00
_cell.angle_beta   90.00
_cell.angle_gamma   90.00
#
_symmetry.space_group_name_H-M   'P 1'
#
loop_
_entity.id
_entity.type
_entity.pdbx_description
1 polymer ?
#
loop_
_entity_poly.entity_id
_entity_poly.type
_entity_poly.pdbx_seq_one_letter_code
_entity_poly.pdbx_strand_id
1 'polypeptide(L)'
;KSPRMTAEWENTLMQIERGEVQAAAFLQGISNLVSELVHVTAPAAHFETSKESLGNCPWCGSSVYESRVSYRCSSRDCTFCLWKDGAFLNGLKKPITKKMAIDFLQSGRVHAKGLYSTRTGKSFDADILLTETTDKRGKRISSYKLEFPSQKRQP
;
A
#
# COMPACT_ATOMS: atom_id res chain seq x y z
N LYS A 1 -17.13 15.80 -16.14
CA LYS A 1 -17.61 15.69 -17.54
C LYS A 1 -18.33 16.98 -17.85
N SER A 2 -17.84 17.74 -18.83
CA SER A 2 -18.46 19.01 -19.22
C SER A 2 -19.49 18.74 -20.34
N PRO A 3 -20.77 19.05 -20.14
CA PRO A 3 -21.81 18.87 -21.19
C PRO A 3 -21.49 19.63 -22.49
N ARG A 4 -20.80 20.74 -22.36
CA ARG A 4 -20.40 21.60 -23.50
C ARG A 4 -19.43 20.87 -24.44
N MET A 5 -18.46 20.19 -23.90
CA MET A 5 -17.44 19.45 -24.67
C MET A 5 -18.05 18.29 -25.49
N THR A 6 -19.06 17.62 -24.93
CA THR A 6 -19.79 16.56 -25.64
C THR A 6 -20.59 17.14 -26.82
N ALA A 7 -21.26 18.26 -26.63
CA ALA A 7 -22.03 18.93 -27.71
C ALA A 7 -21.12 19.43 -28.86
N GLU A 8 -19.93 19.96 -28.55
CA GLU A 8 -18.94 20.38 -29.54
C GLU A 8 -18.45 19.19 -30.38
N TRP A 9 -18.21 18.03 -29.75
CA TRP A 9 -17.77 16.81 -30.44
C TRP A 9 -18.87 16.22 -31.33
N GLU A 10 -20.11 16.18 -30.86
CA GLU A 10 -21.24 15.71 -31.64
C GLU A 10 -21.48 16.61 -32.89
N ASN A 11 -21.36 17.93 -32.75
CA ASN A 11 -21.45 18.86 -33.86
C ASN A 11 -20.34 18.62 -34.90
N THR A 12 -19.10 18.39 -34.44
CA THR A 12 -17.98 18.10 -35.34
C THR A 12 -18.17 16.76 -36.07
N LEU A 13 -18.72 15.76 -35.42
CA LEU A 13 -19.03 14.47 -36.06
C LEU A 13 -20.10 14.62 -37.16
N MET A 14 -21.12 15.43 -36.96
CA MET A 14 -22.10 15.73 -37.99
C MET A 14 -21.48 16.46 -39.18
N GLN A 15 -20.52 17.38 -38.96
CA GLN A 15 -19.79 18.05 -40.03
C GLN A 15 -18.89 17.07 -40.82
N ILE A 16 -18.30 16.07 -40.17
CA ILE A 16 -17.56 15.01 -40.84
C ILE A 16 -18.48 14.16 -41.71
N GLU A 17 -19.66 13.79 -41.22
CA GLU A 17 -20.67 13.06 -42.00
C GLU A 17 -21.11 13.78 -43.26
N ARG A 18 -21.20 15.13 -43.20
CA ARG A 18 -21.49 15.99 -44.35
C ARG A 18 -20.31 16.25 -45.27
N GLY A 19 -19.12 15.75 -44.91
CA GLY A 19 -17.90 15.99 -45.70
C GLY A 19 -17.29 17.38 -45.55
N GLU A 20 -17.77 18.19 -44.61
CA GLU A 20 -17.30 19.58 -44.39
C GLU A 20 -15.97 19.60 -43.62
N VAL A 21 -15.68 18.57 -42.80
CA VAL A 21 -14.46 18.43 -42.01
C VAL A 21 -13.87 17.04 -42.23
N GLN A 22 -12.55 16.99 -42.38
CA GLN A 22 -11.85 15.69 -42.48
C GLN A 22 -11.76 14.99 -41.14
N ALA A 23 -12.10 13.70 -41.12
CA ALA A 23 -12.02 12.86 -39.91
C ALA A 23 -10.61 12.84 -39.29
N ALA A 24 -9.56 12.96 -40.11
CA ALA A 24 -8.17 13.03 -39.64
C ALA A 24 -7.91 14.24 -38.74
N ALA A 25 -8.47 15.41 -39.07
CA ALA A 25 -8.32 16.61 -38.26
C ALA A 25 -8.99 16.47 -36.89
N PHE A 26 -10.15 15.83 -36.82
CA PHE A 26 -10.86 15.54 -35.58
C PHE A 26 -10.05 14.56 -34.67
N LEU A 27 -9.54 13.48 -35.25
CA LEU A 27 -8.70 12.51 -34.52
C LEU A 27 -7.42 13.17 -34.00
N GLN A 28 -6.81 14.07 -34.77
CA GLN A 28 -5.63 14.81 -34.33
C GLN A 28 -5.96 15.74 -33.16
N GLY A 29 -7.13 16.38 -33.17
CA GLY A 29 -7.63 17.22 -32.09
C GLY A 29 -7.80 16.40 -30.78
N ILE A 30 -8.37 15.19 -30.87
CA ILE A 30 -8.50 14.26 -29.74
C ILE A 30 -7.12 13.84 -29.23
N SER A 31 -6.21 13.47 -30.13
CA SER A 31 -4.84 13.05 -29.75
C SER A 31 -4.09 14.16 -29.02
N ASN A 32 -4.20 15.39 -29.49
CA ASN A 32 -3.59 16.56 -28.85
C ASN A 32 -4.20 16.81 -27.46
N LEU A 33 -5.53 16.74 -27.33
CA LEU A 33 -6.22 16.88 -26.06
C LEU A 33 -5.81 15.80 -25.05
N VAL A 34 -5.71 14.54 -25.48
CA VAL A 34 -5.24 13.45 -24.64
C VAL A 34 -3.79 13.68 -24.21
N SER A 35 -2.92 14.10 -25.14
CA SER A 35 -1.53 14.42 -24.84
C SER A 35 -1.42 15.57 -23.84
N GLU A 36 -2.19 16.64 -24.02
CA GLU A 36 -2.25 17.76 -23.09
C GLU A 36 -2.73 17.32 -21.71
N LEU A 37 -3.80 16.53 -21.63
CA LEU A 37 -4.29 15.99 -20.36
C LEU A 37 -3.27 15.08 -19.67
N VAL A 38 -2.54 14.26 -20.41
CA VAL A 38 -1.47 13.42 -19.88
C VAL A 38 -0.29 14.26 -19.39
N HIS A 39 0.09 15.31 -20.13
CA HIS A 39 1.17 16.21 -19.72
C HIS A 39 0.78 17.13 -18.55
N VAL A 40 -0.46 17.60 -18.49
CA VAL A 40 -0.99 18.39 -17.37
C VAL A 40 -1.23 17.52 -16.13
N THR A 41 -1.53 16.21 -16.31
CA THR A 41 -1.68 15.25 -15.21
C THR A 41 -0.35 14.59 -14.82
N ALA A 42 0.76 14.93 -15.44
CA ALA A 42 2.10 14.42 -15.15
C ALA A 42 3.09 15.48 -14.58
N PRO A 43 2.77 16.22 -13.53
CA PRO A 43 3.49 16.06 -12.30
C PRO A 43 2.74 14.92 -11.60
N ALA A 44 3.49 13.93 -11.12
CA ALA A 44 2.93 12.98 -10.18
C ALA A 44 2.13 13.82 -9.17
N ALA A 45 0.84 13.94 -9.37
CA ALA A 45 -0.04 14.30 -8.31
C ALA A 45 0.21 13.20 -7.30
N HIS A 46 1.12 13.45 -6.38
CA HIS A 46 1.02 12.89 -5.06
C HIS A 46 -0.43 13.20 -4.71
N PHE A 47 -1.28 12.22 -4.90
CA PHE A 47 -2.54 12.18 -4.25
C PHE A 47 -2.15 12.11 -2.78
N GLU A 48 -1.90 13.28 -2.22
CA GLU A 48 -1.84 13.49 -0.79
C GLU A 48 -3.26 13.28 -0.27
N THR A 49 -3.72 12.01 -0.33
CA THR A 49 -4.49 11.56 0.79
C THR A 49 -3.57 11.83 1.95
N SER A 50 -3.96 12.67 2.88
CA SER A 50 -3.31 12.97 4.15
C SER A 50 -3.20 11.67 4.96
N LYS A 51 -2.39 10.75 4.47
CA LYS A 51 -2.05 9.51 5.19
C LYS A 51 -1.04 9.94 6.20
N GLU A 52 -1.48 10.05 7.44
CA GLU A 52 -0.55 10.22 8.56
C GLU A 52 0.56 9.18 8.42
N SER A 53 1.80 9.67 8.36
CA SER A 53 2.97 8.80 8.44
C SER A 53 2.96 8.10 9.80
N LEU A 54 3.08 6.79 9.79
CA LEU A 54 3.14 5.97 11.01
C LEU A 54 4.52 5.97 11.65
N GLY A 55 5.55 6.36 10.89
CA GLY A 55 6.94 6.36 11.31
C GLY A 55 7.88 6.08 10.14
N ASN A 56 9.15 5.89 10.44
CA ASN A 56 10.18 5.65 9.45
C ASN A 56 10.36 4.15 9.20
N CYS A 57 10.59 3.82 7.94
CA CYS A 57 10.87 2.45 7.53
C CYS A 57 12.21 1.97 8.11
N PRO A 58 12.27 0.83 8.80
CA PRO A 58 13.51 0.32 9.38
C PRO A 58 14.54 -0.11 8.32
N TRP A 59 14.15 -0.24 7.05
CA TRP A 59 15.03 -0.68 5.97
C TRP A 59 15.64 0.46 5.17
N CYS A 60 14.93 1.56 4.97
CA CYS A 60 15.39 2.66 4.12
C CYS A 60 15.17 4.07 4.72
N GLY A 61 14.57 4.18 5.90
CA GLY A 61 14.31 5.46 6.57
C GLY A 61 13.14 6.28 6.00
N SER A 62 12.55 5.89 4.88
CA SER A 62 11.42 6.60 4.28
C SER A 62 10.14 6.40 5.09
N SER A 63 9.17 7.30 4.94
CA SER A 63 7.90 7.23 5.68
C SER A 63 7.10 5.98 5.36
N VAL A 64 6.43 5.42 6.37
CA VAL A 64 5.50 4.29 6.23
C VAL A 64 4.08 4.79 6.36
N TYR A 65 3.21 4.35 5.47
CA TYR A 65 1.81 4.74 5.42
C TYR A 65 0.87 3.56 5.54
N GLU A 66 -0.30 3.82 6.09
CA GLU A 66 -1.37 2.84 6.15
C GLU A 66 -2.07 2.72 4.79
N SER A 67 -2.22 1.49 4.31
CA SER A 67 -3.07 1.12 3.19
C SER A 67 -4.26 0.29 3.69
N ARG A 68 -5.20 0.00 2.81
CA ARG A 68 -6.38 -0.82 3.14
C ARG A 68 -6.00 -2.18 3.73
N VAL A 69 -4.99 -2.83 3.18
CA VAL A 69 -4.61 -4.22 3.52
C VAL A 69 -3.24 -4.35 4.18
N SER A 70 -2.46 -3.26 4.25
CA SER A 70 -1.08 -3.31 4.73
C SER A 70 -0.55 -1.95 5.16
N TYR A 71 0.57 -1.95 5.87
CA TYR A 71 1.39 -0.77 6.13
C TYR A 71 2.62 -0.85 5.22
N ARG A 72 2.84 0.15 4.36
CA ARG A 72 3.83 0.12 3.29
C ARG A 72 4.77 1.31 3.33
N CYS A 73 6.03 1.07 2.97
CA CYS A 73 7.00 2.12 2.74
C CYS A 73 6.62 2.97 1.52
N SER A 74 6.88 4.28 1.59
CA SER A 74 6.65 5.23 0.48
C SER A 74 7.67 5.07 -0.65
N SER A 75 8.87 4.57 -0.35
CA SER A 75 9.91 4.35 -1.35
C SER A 75 9.52 3.20 -2.29
N ARG A 76 9.64 3.45 -3.61
CA ARG A 76 9.34 2.45 -4.65
C ARG A 76 10.35 1.31 -4.67
N ASP A 77 11.60 1.59 -4.31
CA ASP A 77 12.69 0.60 -4.29
C ASP A 77 12.69 -0.24 -3.01
N CYS A 78 11.91 0.17 -2.01
CA CYS A 78 11.81 -0.52 -0.74
C CYS A 78 10.63 -1.49 -0.74
N THR A 79 10.92 -2.74 -0.43
CA THR A 79 9.90 -3.81 -0.39
C THR A 79 9.28 -4.01 0.98
N PHE A 80 9.58 -3.12 1.94
CA PHE A 80 9.03 -3.18 3.28
C PHE A 80 7.50 -3.07 3.28
N CYS A 81 6.85 -4.08 3.84
CA CYS A 81 5.40 -4.16 3.92
C CYS A 81 4.98 -5.03 5.11
N LEU A 82 4.12 -4.51 5.98
CA LEU A 82 3.47 -5.26 7.04
C LEU A 82 2.03 -5.55 6.62
N TRP A 83 1.72 -6.81 6.35
CA TRP A 83 0.36 -7.22 5.98
C TRP A 83 -0.53 -7.28 7.22
N LYS A 84 -1.71 -6.64 7.18
CA LYS A 84 -2.68 -6.65 8.29
C LYS A 84 -3.18 -8.06 8.59
N ASP A 85 -3.38 -8.86 7.54
CA ASP A 85 -3.91 -10.23 7.58
C ASP A 85 -2.86 -11.24 7.09
N GLY A 86 -1.63 -11.12 7.53
CA GLY A 86 -0.58 -12.09 7.20
C GLY A 86 -0.88 -13.48 7.76
N ALA A 87 -0.52 -14.54 7.01
CA ALA A 87 -0.78 -15.94 7.40
C ALA A 87 -0.28 -16.29 8.81
N PHE A 88 0.87 -15.73 9.21
CA PHE A 88 1.44 -15.94 10.54
C PHE A 88 0.53 -15.39 11.65
N LEU A 89 0.02 -14.18 11.48
CA LEU A 89 -0.83 -13.51 12.46
C LEU A 89 -2.27 -14.03 12.44
N ASN A 90 -2.75 -14.44 11.28
CA ASN A 90 -4.03 -15.15 11.15
C ASN A 90 -4.00 -16.48 11.91
N GLY A 91 -2.88 -17.21 11.87
CA GLY A 91 -2.67 -18.41 12.70
C GLY A 91 -2.73 -18.14 14.19
N LEU A 92 -2.41 -16.90 14.61
CA LEU A 92 -2.48 -16.45 16.00
C LEU A 92 -3.80 -15.73 16.33
N LYS A 93 -4.73 -15.65 15.38
CA LYS A 93 -5.99 -14.91 15.46
C LYS A 93 -5.83 -13.44 15.90
N LYS A 94 -4.73 -12.81 15.50
CA LYS A 94 -4.36 -11.44 15.89
C LYS A 94 -3.96 -10.61 14.67
N PRO A 95 -4.84 -9.76 14.11
CA PRO A 95 -4.47 -8.85 13.03
C PRO A 95 -3.53 -7.74 13.54
N ILE A 96 -2.68 -7.21 12.68
CA ILE A 96 -1.83 -6.06 13.02
C ILE A 96 -2.71 -4.80 13.12
N THR A 97 -2.69 -4.19 14.31
CA THR A 97 -3.31 -2.88 14.55
C THR A 97 -2.35 -1.76 14.21
N LYS A 98 -2.88 -0.53 14.00
CA LYS A 98 -2.07 0.68 13.78
C LYS A 98 -1.01 0.88 14.87
N LYS A 99 -1.37 0.66 16.14
CA LYS A 99 -0.45 0.75 17.26
C LYS A 99 0.69 -0.27 17.16
N MET A 100 0.37 -1.53 16.88
CA MET A 100 1.38 -2.57 16.70
C MET A 100 2.32 -2.25 15.53
N ALA A 101 1.81 -1.68 14.44
CA ALA A 101 2.63 -1.26 13.32
C ALA A 101 3.63 -0.15 13.72
N ILE A 102 3.19 0.83 14.51
CA ILE A 102 4.08 1.88 15.05
C ILE A 102 5.14 1.27 15.96
N ASP A 103 4.77 0.40 16.88
CA ASP A 103 5.71 -0.28 17.78
C ASP A 103 6.75 -1.12 17.00
N PHE A 104 6.35 -1.80 15.92
CA PHE A 104 7.27 -2.50 15.03
C PHE A 104 8.25 -1.55 14.32
N LEU A 105 7.78 -0.37 13.90
CA LEU A 105 8.65 0.62 13.24
C LEU A 105 9.66 1.25 14.21
N GLN A 106 9.29 1.40 15.48
CA GLN A 106 10.13 2.05 16.49
C GLN A 106 11.12 1.10 17.16
N SER A 107 10.68 -0.11 17.53
CA SER A 107 11.45 -1.04 18.35
C SER A 107 11.73 -2.39 17.68
N GLY A 108 11.12 -2.66 16.53
CA GLY A 108 11.22 -3.96 15.87
C GLY A 108 10.52 -5.11 16.59
N ARG A 109 9.90 -4.85 17.74
CA ARG A 109 9.22 -5.85 18.58
C ARG A 109 7.90 -5.32 19.14
N VAL A 110 6.96 -6.22 19.38
CA VAL A 110 5.66 -5.89 20.00
C VAL A 110 5.32 -6.97 21.01
N HIS A 111 5.02 -6.56 22.24
CA HIS A 111 4.46 -7.46 23.24
C HIS A 111 2.97 -7.66 22.96
N ALA A 112 2.59 -8.87 22.59
CA ALA A 112 1.21 -9.23 22.26
C ALA A 112 0.63 -10.17 23.30
N LYS A 113 -0.50 -9.75 23.90
CA LYS A 113 -1.26 -10.56 24.86
C LYS A 113 -2.43 -11.26 24.16
N GLY A 114 -2.75 -12.46 24.66
CA GLY A 114 -3.90 -13.21 24.19
C GLY A 114 -3.73 -13.75 22.77
N LEU A 115 -2.53 -14.10 22.37
CA LEU A 115 -2.27 -14.82 21.13
C LEU A 115 -2.86 -16.22 21.24
N TYR A 116 -3.49 -16.70 20.17
CA TYR A 116 -4.13 -18.00 20.17
C TYR A 116 -3.25 -19.03 19.46
N SER A 117 -2.99 -20.14 20.12
CA SER A 117 -2.29 -21.28 19.51
C SER A 117 -3.30 -22.26 18.92
N THR A 118 -3.33 -22.38 17.61
CA THR A 118 -4.18 -23.35 16.89
C THR A 118 -3.80 -24.80 17.22
N ARG A 119 -2.52 -25.06 17.61
CA ARG A 119 -2.03 -26.39 17.95
C ARG A 119 -2.47 -26.85 19.34
N THR A 120 -2.50 -25.95 20.32
CA THR A 120 -2.79 -26.30 21.72
C THR A 120 -4.18 -25.85 22.18
N GLY A 121 -4.87 -25.04 21.39
CA GLY A 121 -6.18 -24.48 21.73
C GLY A 121 -6.15 -23.48 22.89
N LYS A 122 -4.97 -23.01 23.31
CA LYS A 122 -4.80 -22.11 24.46
C LYS A 122 -4.32 -20.74 24.01
N SER A 123 -4.70 -19.72 24.79
CA SER A 123 -4.13 -18.38 24.66
C SER A 123 -2.82 -18.27 25.40
N PHE A 124 -1.90 -17.47 24.89
CA PHE A 124 -0.60 -17.20 25.48
C PHE A 124 -0.14 -15.78 25.17
N ASP A 125 0.80 -15.29 25.93
CA ASP A 125 1.44 -13.99 25.71
C ASP A 125 2.85 -14.21 25.20
N ALA A 126 3.26 -13.45 24.20
CA ALA A 126 4.61 -13.50 23.65
C ALA A 126 4.99 -12.19 22.99
N ASP A 127 6.28 -11.98 22.80
CA ASP A 127 6.81 -10.91 21.99
C ASP A 127 6.87 -11.35 20.53
N ILE A 128 6.35 -10.51 19.65
CA ILE A 128 6.46 -10.70 18.21
C ILE A 128 7.60 -9.83 17.73
N LEU A 129 8.62 -10.43 17.16
CA LEU A 129 9.75 -9.73 16.57
C LEU A 129 9.53 -9.60 15.06
N LEU A 130 9.79 -8.40 14.57
CA LEU A 130 9.88 -8.15 13.13
C LEU A 130 11.24 -8.64 12.66
N THR A 131 11.25 -9.59 11.74
CA THR A 131 12.43 -10.14 11.10
C THR A 131 12.33 -9.93 9.59
N GLU A 132 13.40 -10.21 8.89
CA GLU A 132 13.44 -10.21 7.44
C GLU A 132 13.75 -11.59 6.91
N THR A 133 13.19 -11.88 5.76
CA THR A 133 13.50 -13.10 5.03
C THR A 133 13.50 -12.80 3.53
N THR A 134 13.99 -13.72 2.75
CA THR A 134 14.02 -13.59 1.29
C THR A 134 13.02 -14.54 0.68
N ASP A 135 12.22 -14.07 -0.24
CA ASP A 135 11.29 -14.93 -0.97
C ASP A 135 12.03 -15.81 -2.01
N LYS A 136 11.29 -16.69 -2.68
CA LYS A 136 11.83 -17.60 -3.71
C LYS A 136 12.43 -16.86 -4.91
N ARG A 137 12.17 -15.56 -5.05
CA ARG A 137 12.66 -14.68 -6.13
C ARG A 137 13.84 -13.82 -5.69
N GLY A 138 14.40 -14.05 -4.49
CA GLY A 138 15.49 -13.26 -3.93
C GLY A 138 15.08 -11.89 -3.40
N LYS A 139 13.76 -11.61 -3.29
CA LYS A 139 13.26 -10.33 -2.81
C LYS A 139 13.15 -10.33 -1.29
N ARG A 140 13.68 -9.29 -0.65
CA ARG A 140 13.58 -9.07 0.79
C ARG A 140 12.13 -8.81 1.19
N ILE A 141 11.61 -9.57 2.15
CA ILE A 141 10.26 -9.45 2.69
C ILE A 141 10.28 -9.42 4.22
N SER A 142 9.30 -8.73 4.82
CA SER A 142 9.13 -8.74 6.27
C SER A 142 8.54 -10.07 6.73
N SER A 143 9.07 -10.60 7.82
CA SER A 143 8.62 -11.82 8.47
C SER A 143 8.48 -11.59 9.98
N TYR A 144 7.94 -12.55 10.69
CA TYR A 144 7.71 -12.45 12.13
C TYR A 144 8.23 -13.68 12.84
N LYS A 145 8.76 -13.47 14.04
CA LYS A 145 9.21 -14.53 14.96
C LYS A 145 8.59 -14.32 16.33
N LEU A 146 8.18 -15.41 16.98
CA LEU A 146 7.74 -15.35 18.38
C LEU A 146 8.93 -15.51 19.30
N GLU A 147 9.01 -14.67 20.30
CA GLU A 147 9.92 -14.80 21.42
C GLU A 147 9.09 -14.89 22.70
N PHE A 148 9.31 -15.93 23.45
CA PHE A 148 8.63 -16.12 24.74
C PHE A 148 9.45 -15.42 25.81
N PRO A 149 8.82 -14.60 26.67
CA PRO A 149 9.53 -14.05 27.83
C PRO A 149 10.05 -15.21 28.66
N SER A 150 11.35 -15.23 28.87
CA SER A 150 11.96 -16.22 29.76
C SER A 150 11.33 -16.06 31.13
N GLN A 151 10.52 -17.03 31.57
CA GLN A 151 10.09 -17.08 32.95
C GLN A 151 11.36 -17.23 33.76
N LYS A 152 11.80 -16.15 34.41
CA LYS A 152 12.73 -16.28 35.54
C LYS A 152 12.02 -17.19 36.53
N ARG A 153 12.45 -18.46 36.60
CA ARG A 153 12.15 -19.29 37.74
C ARG A 153 12.73 -18.55 38.94
N GLN A 154 11.87 -17.94 39.73
CA GLN A 154 12.26 -17.54 41.09
C GLN A 154 12.53 -18.81 41.87
N PRO A 155 13.66 -18.85 42.60
CA PRO A 155 14.01 -19.96 43.49
C PRO A 155 13.03 -20.09 44.64
#